data_b141b10b4d8c03488e47cf025d09e719
#
_entry.id   b141b10b4d8c03488e47cf025d09e719
#
_cell.length_a   1.000
_cell.length_b   1.000
_cell.length_c   1.000
_cell.angle_alpha   90.00
_cell.angle_beta   90.00
_cell.angle_gamma   90.00
#
_symmetry.space_group_name_H-M   'P 1'
#
loop_
_entity.id
_entity.type
_entity.pdbx_description
1 polymer ?
#
loop_
_entity_poly.entity_id
_entity_poly.type
_entity_poly.pdbx_seq_one_letter_code
_entity_poly.pdbx_strand_id
1 'polypeptide(L)'
;MDNIIKRMVLILVITAVSLLITAQLLKPQIASYIFSRALEQNLGRDISSDLPDGLHVLICGAGGPLPDMRRSGPCTGIIAGDKSYIFDAGSGNVRNLVLMGFPFHKLEAIYLTHLHSDHIDGLG
;
A
#
# COMPACT_ATOMS: atom_id res chain seq x y z
N MET A 1 26.26 -53.15 2.42
CA MET A 1 25.69 -52.22 1.44
C MET A 1 24.45 -51.50 2.02
N ASP A 2 23.52 -52.21 2.68
CA ASP A 2 22.25 -51.64 3.19
C ASP A 2 22.41 -50.57 4.27
N ASN A 3 23.37 -50.66 5.17
CA ASN A 3 23.56 -49.66 6.22
C ASN A 3 24.12 -48.34 5.70
N ILE A 4 24.86 -48.31 4.60
CA ILE A 4 25.37 -47.06 3.99
C ILE A 4 24.23 -46.37 3.28
N ILE A 5 23.41 -47.10 2.54
CA ILE A 5 22.24 -46.56 1.86
C ILE A 5 21.24 -45.95 2.84
N LYS A 6 20.95 -46.67 3.95
CA LYS A 6 20.07 -46.17 5.01
C LYS A 6 20.59 -44.87 5.65
N ARG A 7 21.91 -44.78 5.92
CA ARG A 7 22.54 -43.56 6.44
C ARG A 7 22.47 -42.41 5.43
N MET A 8 22.70 -42.65 4.15
CA MET A 8 22.58 -41.62 3.10
C MET A 8 21.13 -41.08 2.99
N VAL A 9 20.16 -42.00 2.98
CA VAL A 9 18.72 -41.61 2.97
C VAL A 9 18.36 -40.79 4.20
N LEU A 10 18.81 -41.23 5.39
CA LEU A 10 18.56 -40.50 6.62
C LEU A 10 19.15 -39.08 6.58
N ILE A 11 20.38 -38.92 6.10
CA ILE A 11 21.03 -37.61 5.95
C ILE A 11 20.23 -36.74 4.99
N LEU A 12 19.79 -37.26 3.84
CA LEU A 12 19.00 -36.54 2.86
C LEU A 12 17.65 -36.08 3.44
N VAL A 13 16.99 -36.94 4.20
CA VAL A 13 15.72 -36.57 4.86
C VAL A 13 15.94 -35.47 5.91
N ILE A 14 16.97 -35.59 6.75
CA ILE A 14 17.28 -34.58 7.76
C ILE A 14 17.61 -33.23 7.11
N THR A 15 18.41 -33.23 6.05
CA THR A 15 18.73 -31.97 5.32
C THR A 15 17.49 -31.35 4.67
N ALA A 16 16.64 -32.16 4.04
CA ALA A 16 15.40 -31.68 3.44
C ALA A 16 14.44 -31.06 4.49
N VAL A 17 14.27 -31.75 5.62
CA VAL A 17 13.43 -31.25 6.74
C VAL A 17 14.03 -29.96 7.32
N SER A 18 15.34 -29.91 7.53
CA SER A 18 16.02 -28.72 8.02
C SER A 18 15.82 -27.52 7.07
N LEU A 19 15.97 -27.71 5.77
CA LEU A 19 15.73 -26.68 4.76
C LEU A 19 14.28 -26.19 4.78
N LEU A 20 13.30 -27.09 4.90
CA LEU A 20 11.89 -26.74 4.98
C LEU A 20 11.59 -25.92 6.23
N ILE A 21 12.11 -26.32 7.40
CA ILE A 21 11.93 -25.58 8.65
C ILE A 21 12.57 -24.19 8.54
N THR A 22 13.78 -24.10 8.02
CA THR A 22 14.47 -22.81 7.82
C THR A 22 13.70 -21.91 6.88
N ALA A 23 13.18 -22.43 5.78
CA ALA A 23 12.35 -21.66 4.85
C ALA A 23 11.07 -21.14 5.50
N GLN A 24 10.40 -21.95 6.34
CA GLN A 24 9.20 -21.52 7.07
C GLN A 24 9.51 -20.43 8.11
N LEU A 25 10.61 -20.55 8.83
CA LEU A 25 11.04 -19.56 9.82
C LEU A 25 11.45 -18.22 9.19
N LEU A 26 12.02 -18.25 7.97
CA LEU A 26 12.45 -17.04 7.26
C LEU A 26 11.30 -16.32 6.52
N LYS A 27 10.21 -17.00 6.19
CA LYS A 27 9.07 -16.40 5.47
C LYS A 27 8.58 -15.07 6.08
N PRO A 28 8.29 -14.96 7.39
CA PRO A 28 7.80 -13.71 7.94
C PRO A 28 8.84 -12.59 7.90
N GLN A 29 10.12 -12.90 8.03
CA GLN A 29 11.21 -11.92 7.96
C GLN A 29 11.39 -11.41 6.54
N ILE A 30 11.35 -12.29 5.55
CA ILE A 30 11.42 -11.91 4.14
C ILE A 30 10.18 -11.08 3.76
N ALA A 31 8.99 -11.51 4.18
CA ALA A 31 7.76 -10.78 3.92
C ALA A 31 7.79 -9.37 4.53
N SER A 32 8.21 -9.24 5.79
CA SER A 32 8.33 -7.92 6.44
C SER A 32 9.38 -7.03 5.77
N TYR A 33 10.51 -7.59 5.35
CA TYR A 33 11.54 -6.85 4.62
C TYR A 33 11.04 -6.35 3.25
N ILE A 34 10.38 -7.23 2.48
CA ILE A 34 9.80 -6.82 1.18
C ILE A 34 8.72 -5.76 1.39
N PHE A 35 7.87 -5.93 2.41
CA PHE A 35 6.81 -4.98 2.73
C PHE A 35 7.37 -3.62 3.15
N SER A 36 8.39 -3.58 4.03
CA SER A 36 9.02 -2.32 4.44
C SER A 36 9.68 -1.60 3.26
N ARG A 37 10.36 -2.32 2.39
CA ARG A 37 10.93 -1.76 1.15
C ARG A 37 9.87 -1.22 0.20
N ALA A 38 8.77 -1.94 0.02
CA ALA A 38 7.65 -1.47 -0.79
C ALA A 38 7.00 -0.22 -0.19
N LEU A 39 6.87 -0.15 1.13
CA LEU A 39 6.39 1.06 1.82
C LEU A 39 7.36 2.23 1.64
N GLU A 40 8.66 2.05 1.88
CA GLU A 40 9.67 3.11 1.69
C GLU A 40 9.64 3.67 0.26
N GLN A 41 9.52 2.79 -0.74
CA GLN A 41 9.48 3.20 -2.14
C GLN A 41 8.19 3.96 -2.51
N ASN A 42 7.07 3.65 -1.87
CA ASN A 42 5.78 4.25 -2.21
C ASN A 42 5.41 5.43 -1.27
N LEU A 43 5.74 5.35 0.02
CA LEU A 43 5.46 6.44 0.97
C LEU A 43 6.40 7.63 0.82
N GLY A 44 7.60 7.43 0.30
CA GLY A 44 8.57 8.50 0.05
C GLY A 44 8.40 9.21 -1.29
N ARG A 45 7.49 8.75 -2.16
CA ARG A 45 7.29 9.39 -3.46
C ARG A 45 6.40 10.62 -3.29
N ASP A 46 6.96 11.77 -3.60
CA ASP A 46 6.23 13.03 -3.75
C ASP A 46 6.24 13.43 -5.23
N ILE A 47 5.08 13.31 -5.88
CA ILE A 47 4.98 13.66 -7.31
C ILE A 47 4.98 15.17 -7.55
N SER A 48 4.77 16.00 -6.51
CA SER A 48 4.66 17.44 -6.69
C SER A 48 5.95 18.08 -7.18
N SER A 49 7.11 17.46 -6.90
CA SER A 49 8.40 17.89 -7.43
C SER A 49 8.57 17.66 -8.93
N ASP A 50 7.84 16.70 -9.49
CA ASP A 50 7.93 16.30 -10.89
C ASP A 50 6.87 17.01 -11.76
N LEU A 51 5.91 17.70 -11.13
CA LEU A 51 4.83 18.40 -11.80
C LEU A 51 5.23 19.84 -12.15
N PRO A 52 4.84 20.35 -13.34
CA PRO A 52 5.02 21.77 -13.66
C PRO A 52 4.16 22.65 -12.73
N ASP A 53 4.48 23.93 -12.66
CA ASP A 53 3.64 24.89 -11.94
C ASP A 53 2.22 24.90 -12.50
N GLY A 54 1.23 24.81 -11.61
CA GLY A 54 -0.17 24.74 -12.00
C GLY A 54 -1.08 24.04 -11.00
N LEU A 55 -2.30 23.77 -11.45
CA LEU A 55 -3.30 23.01 -10.70
C LEU A 55 -3.37 21.58 -11.23
N HIS A 56 -3.11 20.63 -10.35
CA HIS A 56 -3.14 19.20 -10.70
C HIS A 56 -4.22 18.49 -9.91
N VAL A 57 -4.97 17.62 -10.59
CA VAL A 57 -6.10 16.89 -10.03
C VAL A 57 -5.81 15.39 -10.07
N LEU A 58 -5.91 14.73 -8.92
CA LEU A 58 -5.74 13.29 -8.75
C LEU A 58 -7.08 12.68 -8.33
N ILE A 59 -7.64 11.81 -9.16
CA ILE A 59 -8.86 11.08 -8.79
C ILE A 59 -8.46 9.85 -7.96
N CYS A 60 -8.54 9.96 -6.65
CA CYS A 60 -8.18 8.90 -5.71
C CYS A 60 -9.32 7.93 -5.43
N GLY A 61 -10.55 8.28 -5.78
CA GLY A 61 -11.72 7.41 -5.69
C GLY A 61 -12.91 7.97 -6.44
N ALA A 62 -13.63 7.09 -7.13
CA ALA A 62 -14.81 7.43 -7.93
C ALA A 62 -15.93 6.38 -7.74
N GLY A 63 -15.97 5.72 -6.58
CA GLY A 63 -17.05 4.86 -6.16
C GLY A 63 -18.26 5.66 -5.69
N GLY A 64 -19.38 5.01 -5.50
CA GLY A 64 -20.60 5.55 -4.89
C GLY A 64 -20.90 4.83 -3.57
N PRO A 65 -22.10 5.04 -3.00
CA PRO A 65 -22.46 4.48 -1.70
C PRO A 65 -22.62 2.94 -1.70
N LEU A 66 -22.76 2.33 -2.89
CA LEU A 66 -22.83 0.87 -2.99
C LEU A 66 -21.41 0.28 -3.01
N PRO A 67 -21.13 -0.75 -2.19
CA PRO A 67 -19.83 -1.39 -2.16
C PRO A 67 -19.40 -1.92 -3.53
N ASP A 68 -18.22 -1.52 -3.99
CA ASP A 68 -17.57 -2.06 -5.19
C ASP A 68 -16.12 -2.45 -4.84
N MET A 69 -15.79 -3.73 -5.03
CA MET A 69 -14.46 -4.27 -4.76
C MET A 69 -13.34 -3.62 -5.60
N ARG A 70 -13.68 -2.96 -6.69
CA ARG A 70 -12.73 -2.37 -7.65
C ARG A 70 -12.62 -0.86 -7.56
N ARG A 71 -13.50 -0.19 -6.80
CA ARG A 71 -13.56 1.26 -6.70
C ARG A 71 -13.50 1.70 -5.25
N SER A 72 -12.65 2.65 -4.96
CA SER A 72 -12.63 3.36 -3.68
C SER A 72 -13.73 4.41 -3.65
N GLY A 73 -14.21 4.73 -2.45
CA GLY A 73 -15.18 5.80 -2.24
C GLY A 73 -14.72 7.14 -2.82
N PRO A 74 -15.62 8.15 -2.90
CA PRO A 74 -15.32 9.44 -3.49
C PRO A 74 -14.08 10.10 -2.88
N CYS A 75 -13.14 10.53 -3.72
CA CYS A 75 -11.93 11.19 -3.29
C CYS A 75 -11.28 11.92 -4.48
N THR A 76 -10.98 13.19 -4.30
CA THR A 76 -10.22 14.00 -5.25
C THR A 76 -9.09 14.72 -4.53
N GLY A 77 -7.84 14.41 -4.88
CA GLY A 77 -6.66 15.14 -4.45
C GLY A 77 -6.37 16.31 -5.40
N ILE A 78 -5.99 17.45 -4.86
CA ILE A 78 -5.56 18.62 -5.62
C ILE A 78 -4.18 19.03 -5.15
N ILE A 79 -3.27 19.32 -6.10
CA ILE A 79 -1.98 19.93 -5.85
C ILE A 79 -1.97 21.28 -6.57
N ALA A 80 -1.69 22.34 -5.82
CA ALA A 80 -1.65 23.72 -6.31
C ALA A 80 -0.36 24.39 -5.82
N GLY A 81 0.68 24.40 -6.64
CA GLY A 81 2.00 24.86 -6.25
C GLY A 81 2.58 24.05 -5.10
N ASP A 82 2.84 24.69 -3.97
CA ASP A 82 3.39 24.09 -2.73
C ASP A 82 2.34 23.58 -1.75
N LYS A 83 1.06 23.60 -2.12
CA LYS A 83 -0.08 23.21 -1.30
C LYS A 83 -0.86 22.05 -1.90
N SER A 84 -1.44 21.25 -1.03
CA SER A 84 -2.32 20.17 -1.44
C SER A 84 -3.63 20.16 -0.63
N TYR A 85 -4.67 19.63 -1.24
CA TYR A 85 -6.02 19.57 -0.70
C TYR A 85 -6.68 18.24 -1.05
N ILE A 86 -7.60 17.80 -0.22
CA ILE A 86 -8.42 16.61 -0.49
C ILE A 86 -9.89 17.03 -0.46
N PHE A 87 -10.65 16.60 -1.46
CA PHE A 87 -12.10 16.74 -1.51
C PHE A 87 -12.71 15.35 -1.39
N ASP A 88 -13.50 15.16 -0.35
CA ASP A 88 -14.05 13.91 0.14
C ASP A 88 -12.98 12.86 0.55
N ALA A 89 -13.32 12.08 1.53
CA ALA A 89 -12.44 11.09 2.12
C ALA A 89 -13.15 9.73 2.21
N GLY A 90 -13.56 9.20 1.07
CA GLY A 90 -14.21 7.90 1.01
C GLY A 90 -13.27 6.74 1.31
N SER A 91 -13.84 5.56 1.48
CA SER A 91 -13.07 4.35 1.83
C SER A 91 -11.97 4.04 0.81
N GLY A 92 -10.76 3.72 1.31
CA GLY A 92 -9.60 3.38 0.51
C GLY A 92 -8.84 4.56 -0.11
N ASN A 93 -9.25 5.80 0.14
CA ASN A 93 -8.65 7.02 -0.39
C ASN A 93 -7.17 7.16 0.01
N VAL A 94 -6.83 6.96 1.29
CA VAL A 94 -5.45 7.09 1.80
C VAL A 94 -4.50 6.14 1.04
N ARG A 95 -4.90 4.87 0.89
CA ARG A 95 -4.12 3.90 0.12
C ARG A 95 -3.85 4.38 -1.30
N ASN A 96 -4.88 4.89 -1.98
CA ASN A 96 -4.75 5.33 -3.36
C ASN A 96 -3.89 6.59 -3.46
N LEU A 97 -4.08 7.56 -2.58
CA LEU A 97 -3.26 8.78 -2.53
C LEU A 97 -1.79 8.47 -2.28
N VAL A 98 -1.49 7.53 -1.35
CA VAL A 98 -0.13 7.05 -1.12
C VAL A 98 0.47 6.42 -2.39
N LEU A 99 -0.27 5.54 -3.06
CA LEU A 99 0.18 4.89 -4.29
C LEU A 99 0.38 5.89 -5.44
N MET A 100 -0.39 6.97 -5.46
CA MET A 100 -0.25 8.07 -6.43
C MET A 100 0.90 9.02 -6.09
N GLY A 101 1.51 8.91 -4.90
CA GLY A 101 2.57 9.81 -4.46
C GLY A 101 2.06 11.19 -4.06
N PHE A 102 0.86 11.27 -3.50
CA PHE A 102 0.27 12.54 -3.06
C PHE A 102 1.08 13.15 -1.91
N PRO A 103 1.39 14.46 -1.97
CA PRO A 103 2.23 15.14 -0.98
C PRO A 103 1.46 15.45 0.31
N PHE A 104 1.26 14.48 1.19
CA PHE A 104 0.56 14.66 2.46
C PHE A 104 1.20 15.70 3.38
N HIS A 105 2.51 15.89 3.29
CA HIS A 105 3.22 16.92 4.08
C HIS A 105 2.91 18.35 3.66
N LYS A 106 2.26 18.53 2.50
CA LYS A 106 1.76 19.82 1.97
C LYS A 106 0.25 19.96 2.12
N LEU A 107 -0.41 19.01 2.82
CA LEU A 107 -1.86 19.01 2.97
C LEU A 107 -2.31 20.17 3.88
N GLU A 108 -3.09 21.09 3.31
CA GLU A 108 -3.65 22.25 4.02
C GLU A 108 -5.05 21.97 4.59
N ALA A 109 -5.88 21.25 3.83
CA ALA A 109 -7.25 20.98 4.27
C ALA A 109 -7.86 19.75 3.56
N ILE A 110 -8.85 19.17 4.24
CA ILE A 110 -9.78 18.20 3.67
C ILE A 110 -11.16 18.87 3.65
N TYR A 111 -11.78 18.93 2.48
CA TYR A 111 -13.12 19.46 2.28
C TYR A 111 -14.10 18.32 2.04
N LEU A 112 -15.21 18.32 2.73
CA LEU A 112 -16.28 17.36 2.55
C LEU A 112 -17.41 18.01 1.78
N THR A 113 -17.84 17.39 0.69
CA THR A 113 -19.00 17.88 -0.08
C THR A 113 -20.29 17.69 0.71
N HIS A 114 -20.40 16.56 1.42
CA HIS A 114 -21.48 16.25 2.34
C HIS A 114 -21.10 15.09 3.27
N LEU A 115 -21.96 14.75 4.24
CA LEU A 115 -21.64 13.84 5.34
C LEU A 115 -22.22 12.42 5.15
N HIS A 116 -22.41 11.94 3.92
CA HIS A 116 -22.71 10.54 3.71
C HIS A 116 -21.47 9.67 4.00
N SER A 117 -21.70 8.44 4.41
CA SER A 117 -20.63 7.55 4.86
C SER A 117 -19.55 7.31 3.79
N ASP A 118 -19.96 7.15 2.55
CA ASP A 118 -19.04 6.94 1.42
C ASP A 118 -18.09 8.12 1.16
N HIS A 119 -18.39 9.32 1.68
CA HIS A 119 -17.55 10.53 1.60
C HIS A 119 -16.66 10.75 2.81
N ILE A 120 -16.89 10.04 3.93
CA ILE A 120 -16.19 10.25 5.20
C ILE A 120 -15.53 9.01 5.80
N ASP A 121 -15.82 7.81 5.30
CA ASP A 121 -15.33 6.53 5.85
C ASP A 121 -13.81 6.43 5.94
N GLY A 122 -13.07 7.21 5.18
CA GLY A 122 -11.62 7.24 5.20
C GLY A 122 -10.99 8.20 6.22
N LEU A 123 -11.81 8.87 7.06
CA LEU A 123 -11.32 9.79 8.10
C LEU A 123 -11.08 9.11 9.46
N GLY A 124 -11.55 7.86 9.64
CA GLY A 124 -11.49 7.10 10.90
C GLY A 124 -10.43 6.01 10.96
#